data_17452fd07309c1c5823e945fa1f46435
#
_entry.id   17452fd07309c1c5823e945fa1f46435
#
_cell.length_a   1.000
_cell.length_b   1.000
_cell.length_c   1.000
_cell.angle_alpha   90.00
_cell.angle_beta   90.00
_cell.angle_gamma   90.00
#
_symmetry.space_group_name_H-M   'P 1'
#
loop_
_entity.id
_entity.type
_entity.pdbx_description
1 polymer ?
#
loop_
_entity_poly.entity_id
_entity_poly.type
_entity_poly.pdbx_seq_one_letter_code
_entity_poly.pdbx_strand_id
1 'polypeptide(L)'
;MKATWNRIVQTLKGRRSTPLPEAGTEPVLDADLQGIPPTSAPASASMSIAPLNWAYLLPTARTVRWMAAGVVVAAAGLMVVRNPPVQHLAQGDLGVRLNQFTGAVSLWRDGSVWVVPGLHTVRVFSLRDQSYRPEAMRQATGSAPLQSVEGLSLGLDLSVRYALDPNSPAVKAGNLPDNVGADIVEPAVQGLVYKVFARYTVREIFSSKRAEIAQIIETELRTRLAADGVTLRSIQIGKVDLPAEYRRGMDSLLAEELASEKMRYTLELKDKRVKETELDAN
;
A
#
# COMPACT_ATOMS: atom_id res chain seq x y z
N MET A 1 -13.13 -2.81 10.20
CA MET A 1 -13.12 -3.86 11.23
C MET A 1 -14.15 -3.71 12.37
N LYS A 2 -14.96 -2.63 12.44
CA LYS A 2 -16.03 -2.48 13.47
C LYS A 2 -17.39 -3.08 13.11
N ALA A 3 -17.62 -3.44 11.85
CA ALA A 3 -18.92 -3.94 11.38
C ALA A 3 -19.13 -5.46 11.53
N THR A 4 -18.07 -6.24 11.71
CA THR A 4 -18.14 -7.71 11.83
C THR A 4 -18.32 -8.18 13.28
N TRP A 5 -17.98 -7.36 14.25
CA TRP A 5 -18.11 -7.73 15.66
C TRP A 5 -19.55 -7.63 16.19
N ASN A 6 -20.34 -6.69 15.65
CA ASN A 6 -21.74 -6.52 16.06
C ASN A 6 -22.70 -7.62 15.56
N ARG A 7 -22.33 -8.41 14.56
CA ARG A 7 -23.15 -9.55 14.09
C ARG A 7 -23.04 -10.79 14.97
N ILE A 8 -21.92 -10.98 15.65
CA ILE A 8 -21.68 -12.17 16.49
C ILE A 8 -22.39 -12.04 17.85
N VAL A 9 -22.54 -10.83 18.36
CA VAL A 9 -23.20 -10.59 19.67
C VAL A 9 -24.72 -10.72 19.58
N GLN A 10 -25.32 -10.50 18.43
CA GLN A 10 -26.80 -10.65 18.27
C GLN A 10 -27.27 -12.09 18.08
N THR A 11 -26.40 -13.01 17.66
CA THR A 11 -26.76 -14.43 17.47
C THR A 11 -26.80 -15.23 18.76
N LEU A 12 -26.21 -14.72 19.83
CA LEU A 12 -26.16 -15.40 21.15
C LEU A 12 -27.26 -14.98 22.12
N LYS A 13 -28.08 -13.98 21.78
CA LYS A 13 -29.14 -13.47 22.67
C LYS A 13 -30.57 -14.00 22.36
N GLY A 14 -30.72 -14.94 21.45
CA GLY A 14 -32.00 -15.43 20.93
C GLY A 14 -32.38 -16.84 21.31
N ARG A 15 -31.82 -17.48 22.32
CA ARG A 15 -32.33 -18.77 22.82
C ARG A 15 -33.21 -18.53 24.04
N ARG A 16 -34.52 -18.38 23.77
CA ARG A 16 -35.60 -18.45 24.77
C ARG A 16 -35.72 -19.86 25.28
N SER A 17 -35.72 -19.99 26.59
CA SER A 17 -36.13 -21.15 27.37
C SER A 17 -37.58 -21.52 27.08
N THR A 18 -37.85 -22.75 26.65
CA THR A 18 -39.16 -23.35 26.63
C THR A 18 -39.52 -23.87 28.02
N PRO A 19 -40.73 -23.61 28.55
CA PRO A 19 -41.15 -24.13 29.87
C PRO A 19 -41.58 -25.60 29.77
N LEU A 20 -41.36 -26.35 30.87
CA LEU A 20 -41.86 -27.69 31.12
C LEU A 20 -43.38 -27.70 31.25
N PRO A 21 -44.08 -28.77 30.81
CA PRO A 21 -45.47 -28.94 31.13
C PRO A 21 -45.67 -29.53 32.54
N GLU A 22 -46.64 -28.96 33.24
CA GLU A 22 -47.11 -29.34 34.57
C GLU A 22 -47.76 -30.72 34.57
N ALA A 23 -47.65 -31.36 35.71
CA ALA A 23 -48.26 -32.61 36.10
C ALA A 23 -49.79 -32.47 36.19
N GLY A 24 -50.51 -33.30 35.53
CA GLY A 24 -51.96 -33.48 35.70
C GLY A 24 -52.24 -34.73 36.54
N THR A 25 -53.06 -34.50 37.49
CA THR A 25 -53.65 -35.37 38.51
C THR A 25 -54.32 -36.62 37.98
N GLU A 26 -54.29 -37.63 38.89
CA GLU A 26 -54.93 -38.92 39.03
C GLU A 26 -56.38 -39.08 38.45
N PRO A 27 -56.83 -40.32 38.27
CA PRO A 27 -57.61 -40.92 39.42
C PRO A 27 -57.38 -42.42 39.72
N VAL A 28 -57.62 -42.70 41.00
CA VAL A 28 -57.79 -43.95 41.72
C VAL A 28 -58.77 -44.94 40.99
N LEU A 29 -58.34 -46.20 40.98
CA LEU A 29 -59.31 -47.32 40.93
C LEU A 29 -58.76 -48.54 41.70
N ASP A 30 -59.39 -48.81 42.82
CA ASP A 30 -59.31 -50.04 43.58
C ASP A 30 -59.72 -51.25 42.76
N ALA A 31 -58.98 -52.32 42.86
CA ALA A 31 -59.58 -53.71 42.79
C ALA A 31 -58.56 -54.71 43.35
N ASP A 32 -59.05 -55.33 44.40
CA ASP A 32 -58.60 -56.59 44.98
C ASP A 32 -57.95 -57.58 44.01
N LEU A 33 -56.95 -58.32 44.53
CA LEU A 33 -56.92 -59.77 44.48
C LEU A 33 -55.82 -60.35 45.36
N GLN A 34 -56.24 -61.17 46.30
CA GLN A 34 -55.55 -62.03 47.17
C GLN A 34 -54.69 -63.08 46.46
N GLY A 35 -53.54 -63.38 47.05
CA GLY A 35 -53.01 -64.76 47.12
C GLY A 35 -52.04 -65.20 46.06
N ILE A 36 -50.71 -65.01 46.33
CA ILE A 36 -49.68 -65.87 45.83
C ILE A 36 -48.56 -65.99 46.91
N PRO A 37 -47.99 -67.15 47.22
CA PRO A 37 -47.04 -67.38 48.32
C PRO A 37 -45.63 -66.79 47.98
N PRO A 38 -44.84 -66.58 49.03
CA PRO A 38 -43.53 -65.91 48.83
C PRO A 38 -42.53 -66.84 48.14
N THR A 39 -42.21 -66.52 46.90
CA THR A 39 -41.09 -67.14 46.20
C THR A 39 -39.81 -66.44 46.68
N SER A 40 -38.86 -67.22 47.13
CA SER A 40 -37.56 -66.85 47.60
C SER A 40 -36.86 -65.82 46.72
N ALA A 41 -36.45 -64.73 47.28
CA ALA A 41 -35.66 -63.69 46.65
C ALA A 41 -34.29 -64.22 46.22
N PRO A 42 -33.85 -64.03 44.96
CA PRO A 42 -32.49 -64.27 44.63
C PRO A 42 -31.61 -63.18 45.26
N ALA A 43 -30.54 -63.62 45.87
CA ALA A 43 -29.50 -62.76 46.46
C ALA A 43 -29.11 -61.61 45.52
N SER A 44 -29.37 -60.40 45.94
CA SER A 44 -28.85 -59.23 45.29
C SER A 44 -27.32 -59.27 45.32
N ALA A 45 -26.72 -59.67 44.17
CA ALA A 45 -25.31 -59.46 43.94
C ALA A 45 -25.13 -57.94 43.85
N SER A 46 -24.69 -57.36 44.96
CA SER A 46 -24.18 -55.97 44.95
C SER A 46 -22.91 -55.97 44.11
N MET A 47 -23.10 -55.56 42.85
CA MET A 47 -21.98 -55.24 41.97
C MET A 47 -21.35 -53.97 42.55
N SER A 48 -20.38 -54.17 43.41
CA SER A 48 -19.53 -53.07 43.91
C SER A 48 -18.72 -52.54 42.70
N ILE A 49 -19.22 -51.50 42.10
CA ILE A 49 -18.46 -50.71 41.16
C ILE A 49 -17.35 -50.08 41.98
N ALA A 50 -16.16 -50.69 41.88
CA ALA A 50 -14.98 -50.07 42.48
C ALA A 50 -14.85 -48.62 41.96
N PRO A 51 -14.71 -47.64 42.85
CA PRO A 51 -14.57 -46.26 42.43
C PRO A 51 -13.36 -46.20 41.49
N LEU A 52 -13.60 -45.82 40.24
CA LEU A 52 -12.52 -45.57 39.28
C LEU A 52 -11.63 -44.51 39.92
N ASN A 53 -10.47 -44.93 40.38
CA ASN A 53 -9.56 -44.03 41.05
C ASN A 53 -8.88 -43.13 40.00
N TRP A 54 -9.58 -42.05 39.65
CA TRP A 54 -9.14 -41.08 38.66
C TRP A 54 -7.83 -40.37 39.08
N ALA A 55 -7.40 -40.55 40.33
CA ALA A 55 -6.12 -40.05 40.82
C ALA A 55 -4.91 -40.58 40.04
N TYR A 56 -5.01 -41.75 39.38
CA TYR A 56 -3.96 -42.30 38.54
C TYR A 56 -3.94 -41.69 37.13
N LEU A 57 -4.97 -40.95 36.73
CA LEU A 57 -5.04 -40.25 35.42
C LEU A 57 -4.45 -38.84 35.48
N LEU A 58 -4.15 -38.33 36.68
CA LEU A 58 -3.50 -37.04 36.79
C LEU A 58 -2.02 -37.20 36.43
N PRO A 59 -1.56 -36.51 35.39
CA PRO A 59 -0.16 -36.57 35.00
C PRO A 59 0.69 -36.07 36.18
N THR A 60 1.71 -36.82 36.53
CA THR A 60 2.66 -36.44 37.57
C THR A 60 3.27 -35.09 37.22
N ALA A 61 3.60 -34.27 38.22
CA ALA A 61 4.20 -32.93 37.99
C ALA A 61 5.43 -32.99 37.04
N ARG A 62 6.07 -34.16 37.01
CA ARG A 62 7.21 -34.40 36.10
C ARG A 62 6.75 -34.56 34.62
N THR A 63 5.66 -35.30 34.37
CA THR A 63 5.09 -35.43 33.02
C THR A 63 4.50 -34.14 32.51
N VAL A 64 3.85 -33.34 33.33
CA VAL A 64 3.34 -31.99 32.98
C VAL A 64 4.50 -31.07 32.57
N ARG A 65 5.63 -31.13 33.28
CA ARG A 65 6.83 -30.34 32.92
C ARG A 65 7.41 -30.76 31.54
N TRP A 66 7.46 -32.06 31.25
CA TRP A 66 7.93 -32.56 29.96
C TRP A 66 6.94 -32.25 28.83
N MET A 67 5.64 -32.31 29.07
CA MET A 67 4.61 -31.88 28.08
C MET A 67 4.70 -30.40 27.83
N ALA A 68 4.84 -29.55 28.87
CA ALA A 68 5.04 -28.13 28.70
C ALA A 68 6.33 -27.80 27.92
N ALA A 69 7.43 -28.50 28.21
CA ALA A 69 8.67 -28.36 27.47
C ALA A 69 8.48 -28.77 25.98
N GLY A 70 7.77 -29.87 25.73
CA GLY A 70 7.42 -30.31 24.36
C GLY A 70 6.59 -29.30 23.59
N VAL A 71 5.59 -28.67 24.23
CA VAL A 71 4.77 -27.60 23.63
C VAL A 71 5.62 -26.36 23.32
N VAL A 72 6.52 -25.98 24.22
CA VAL A 72 7.43 -24.84 23.98
C VAL A 72 8.37 -25.12 22.82
N VAL A 73 8.94 -26.32 22.72
CA VAL A 73 9.81 -26.72 21.61
C VAL A 73 9.03 -26.78 20.29
N ALA A 74 7.81 -27.32 20.32
CA ALA A 74 6.94 -27.35 19.15
C ALA A 74 6.54 -25.94 18.68
N ALA A 75 6.20 -25.05 19.61
CA ALA A 75 5.89 -23.65 19.34
C ALA A 75 7.11 -22.90 18.77
N ALA A 76 8.29 -23.12 19.34
CA ALA A 76 9.54 -22.56 18.83
C ALA A 76 9.87 -23.10 17.43
N GLY A 77 9.70 -24.40 17.20
CA GLY A 77 9.87 -25.01 15.89
C GLY A 77 8.91 -24.45 14.84
N LEU A 78 7.64 -24.31 15.20
CA LEU A 78 6.63 -23.70 14.32
C LEU A 78 6.95 -22.23 14.00
N MET A 79 7.46 -21.49 14.98
CA MET A 79 7.88 -20.09 14.82
C MET A 79 9.06 -19.98 13.83
N VAL A 80 10.04 -20.89 13.94
CA VAL A 80 11.20 -20.95 13.01
C VAL A 80 10.77 -21.33 11.60
N VAL A 81 9.84 -22.27 11.45
CA VAL A 81 9.33 -22.68 10.13
C VAL A 81 8.53 -21.54 9.47
N ARG A 82 7.74 -20.81 10.24
CA ARG A 82 6.94 -19.68 9.72
C ARG A 82 7.79 -18.43 9.44
N ASN A 83 8.85 -18.23 10.20
CA ASN A 83 9.78 -17.11 10.05
C ASN A 83 11.20 -17.68 9.99
N PRO A 84 11.69 -18.05 8.81
CA PRO A 84 13.00 -18.63 8.68
C PRO A 84 14.07 -17.67 9.23
N PRO A 85 14.99 -18.16 10.07
CA PRO A 85 16.00 -17.32 10.71
C PRO A 85 17.05 -16.78 9.73
N VAL A 86 17.00 -17.24 8.48
CA VAL A 86 17.89 -16.79 7.41
C VAL A 86 17.03 -16.25 6.28
N GLN A 87 17.16 -14.96 6.01
CA GLN A 87 16.54 -14.31 4.85
C GLN A 87 17.61 -14.06 3.79
N HIS A 88 17.33 -14.50 2.56
CA HIS A 88 18.18 -14.24 1.41
C HIS A 88 17.77 -12.93 0.76
N LEU A 89 18.71 -11.99 0.65
CA LEU A 89 18.54 -10.76 -0.11
C LEU A 89 18.98 -11.01 -1.56
N ALA A 90 18.15 -10.57 -2.50
CA ALA A 90 18.51 -10.61 -3.92
C ALA A 90 19.59 -9.55 -4.20
N GLN A 91 20.38 -9.79 -5.25
CA GLN A 91 21.35 -8.80 -5.71
C GLN A 91 20.66 -7.48 -6.10
N GLY A 92 21.14 -6.39 -5.53
CA GLY A 92 20.58 -5.05 -5.72
C GLY A 92 19.49 -4.69 -4.71
N ASP A 93 19.27 -5.49 -3.66
CA ASP A 93 18.39 -5.15 -2.55
C ASP A 93 19.21 -4.78 -1.31
N LEU A 94 18.65 -3.90 -0.50
CA LEU A 94 19.17 -3.46 0.78
C LEU A 94 18.29 -3.99 1.91
N GLY A 95 18.86 -4.81 2.78
CA GLY A 95 18.21 -5.24 4.01
C GLY A 95 18.54 -4.28 5.15
N VAL A 96 17.52 -3.70 5.76
CA VAL A 96 17.62 -2.90 6.97
C VAL A 96 17.10 -3.74 8.13
N ARG A 97 18.01 -4.19 8.99
CA ARG A 97 17.67 -4.95 10.20
C ARG A 97 17.61 -4.03 11.40
N LEU A 98 16.45 -3.97 12.02
CA LEU A 98 16.20 -3.22 13.24
C LEU A 98 16.14 -4.20 14.43
N ASN A 99 16.92 -3.96 15.46
CA ASN A 99 16.81 -4.66 16.72
C ASN A 99 15.75 -3.97 17.58
N GLN A 100 14.67 -4.68 17.92
CA GLN A 100 13.55 -4.12 18.66
C GLN A 100 13.87 -3.76 20.12
N PHE A 101 14.89 -4.39 20.72
CA PHE A 101 15.28 -4.11 22.11
C PHE A 101 16.28 -2.98 22.25
N THR A 102 17.24 -2.90 21.34
CA THR A 102 18.34 -1.91 21.44
C THR A 102 18.13 -0.73 20.50
N GLY A 103 17.19 -0.81 19.55
CA GLY A 103 17.02 0.19 18.50
C GLY A 103 18.17 0.24 17.48
N ALA A 104 19.15 -0.68 17.59
CA ALA A 104 20.30 -0.69 16.69
C ALA A 104 19.87 -1.08 15.27
N VAL A 105 20.28 -0.25 14.30
CA VAL A 105 20.04 -0.48 12.87
C VAL A 105 21.28 -1.05 12.23
N SER A 106 21.15 -2.14 11.48
CA SER A 106 22.22 -2.75 10.71
C SER A 106 21.82 -2.86 9.26
N LEU A 107 22.68 -2.42 8.35
CA LEU A 107 22.47 -2.44 6.90
C LEU A 107 23.23 -3.60 6.28
N TRP A 108 22.57 -4.32 5.41
CA TRP A 108 23.12 -5.46 4.68
C TRP A 108 22.85 -5.29 3.19
N ARG A 109 23.88 -5.42 2.40
CA ARG A 109 23.80 -5.47 0.95
C ARG A 109 24.17 -6.86 0.53
N ASP A 110 23.32 -7.48 -0.25
CA ASP A 110 23.53 -8.81 -0.83
C ASP A 110 23.82 -9.93 0.18
N GLY A 111 23.34 -11.13 -0.11
CA GLY A 111 23.62 -12.32 0.68
C GLY A 111 22.54 -12.69 1.68
N SER A 112 22.94 -13.43 2.72
CA SER A 112 22.02 -13.98 3.72
C SER A 112 22.14 -13.24 5.04
N VAL A 113 21.02 -12.81 5.58
CA VAL A 113 20.94 -12.10 6.86
C VAL A 113 20.35 -13.02 7.92
N TRP A 114 21.03 -13.12 9.06
CA TRP A 114 20.50 -13.80 10.24
C TRP A 114 19.47 -12.92 10.95
N VAL A 115 18.25 -13.43 11.04
CA VAL A 115 17.12 -12.77 11.68
C VAL A 115 16.59 -13.65 12.80
N VAL A 116 16.67 -13.16 14.04
CA VAL A 116 16.04 -13.88 15.16
C VAL A 116 14.60 -13.43 15.26
N PRO A 117 13.61 -14.32 15.05
CA PRO A 117 12.19 -13.98 15.18
C PRO A 117 11.88 -13.39 16.55
N GLY A 118 11.13 -12.29 16.58
CA GLY A 118 10.78 -11.59 17.82
C GLY A 118 11.83 -10.62 18.37
N LEU A 119 13.08 -10.65 17.87
CA LEU A 119 14.15 -9.74 18.26
C LEU A 119 14.50 -8.76 17.13
N HIS A 120 14.46 -9.24 15.90
CA HIS A 120 14.86 -8.46 14.73
C HIS A 120 13.69 -8.32 13.76
N THR A 121 13.51 -7.11 13.25
CA THR A 121 12.65 -6.83 12.08
C THR A 121 13.55 -6.49 10.91
N VAL A 122 13.33 -7.12 9.76
CA VAL A 122 14.06 -6.84 8.52
C VAL A 122 13.09 -6.22 7.52
N ARG A 123 13.48 -5.09 6.96
CA ARG A 123 12.82 -4.45 5.82
C ARG A 123 13.76 -4.53 4.63
N VAL A 124 13.20 -4.87 3.48
CA VAL A 124 13.97 -5.00 2.24
C VAL A 124 13.57 -3.89 1.30
N PHE A 125 14.56 -3.12 0.84
CA PHE A 125 14.39 -2.03 -0.10
C PHE A 125 15.18 -2.32 -1.37
N SER A 126 14.60 -2.04 -2.53
CA SER A 126 15.33 -2.17 -3.80
C SER A 126 16.22 -0.95 -4.03
N LEU A 127 17.50 -1.20 -4.31
CA LEU A 127 18.47 -0.19 -4.73
C LEU A 127 18.44 0.06 -6.25
N ARG A 128 17.66 -0.75 -6.97
CA ARG A 128 17.54 -0.63 -8.42
C ARG A 128 16.80 0.64 -8.79
N ASP A 129 17.08 1.15 -9.97
CA ASP A 129 16.32 2.27 -10.53
C ASP A 129 14.85 1.91 -10.65
N GLN A 130 14.01 2.71 -10.03
CA GLN A 130 12.56 2.62 -10.10
C GLN A 130 12.00 3.79 -10.90
N SER A 131 10.83 3.60 -11.49
CA SER A 131 10.13 4.65 -12.21
C SER A 131 8.77 4.91 -11.62
N TYR A 132 8.49 6.18 -11.32
CA TYR A 132 7.19 6.65 -10.88
C TYR A 132 6.51 7.41 -12.02
N ARG A 133 5.26 7.10 -12.30
CA ARG A 133 4.42 7.76 -13.30
C ARG A 133 3.06 8.08 -12.68
N PRO A 134 2.74 9.35 -12.42
CA PRO A 134 1.47 9.76 -11.85
C PRO A 134 0.33 9.63 -12.89
N GLU A 135 -0.41 8.56 -12.84
CA GLU A 135 -1.55 8.32 -13.75
C GLU A 135 -2.67 9.35 -13.54
N ALA A 136 -2.88 9.77 -12.29
CA ALA A 136 -3.93 10.72 -11.92
C ALA A 136 -3.76 12.11 -12.56
N MET A 137 -2.51 12.51 -12.87
CA MET A 137 -2.17 13.81 -13.44
C MET A 137 -2.08 13.80 -14.98
N ARG A 138 -2.24 12.64 -15.60
CA ARG A 138 -1.96 12.44 -17.03
C ARG A 138 -2.98 13.11 -17.97
N GLN A 139 -4.22 13.23 -17.51
CA GLN A 139 -5.32 13.78 -18.30
C GLN A 139 -5.85 15.07 -17.70
N ALA A 140 -6.22 16.04 -18.54
CA ALA A 140 -6.84 17.28 -18.09
C ALA A 140 -8.19 17.08 -17.37
N THR A 141 -8.86 15.96 -17.67
CA THR A 141 -10.12 15.52 -17.04
C THR A 141 -9.90 14.43 -16.00
N GLY A 142 -8.65 14.16 -15.61
CA GLY A 142 -8.28 13.14 -14.64
C GLY A 142 -8.76 13.45 -13.21
N SER A 143 -8.46 12.54 -12.28
CA SER A 143 -8.85 12.70 -10.87
C SER A 143 -8.06 13.81 -10.15
N ALA A 144 -6.87 14.13 -10.61
CA ALA A 144 -6.00 15.15 -10.04
C ALA A 144 -5.28 15.94 -11.15
N PRO A 145 -6.00 16.74 -11.97
CA PRO A 145 -5.41 17.52 -13.03
C PRO A 145 -4.56 18.67 -12.46
N LEU A 146 -3.52 19.06 -13.18
CA LEU A 146 -2.76 20.26 -12.87
C LEU A 146 -3.57 21.50 -13.20
N GLN A 147 -3.27 22.60 -12.54
CA GLN A 147 -3.87 23.89 -12.86
C GLN A 147 -2.79 24.89 -13.25
N SER A 148 -3.05 25.64 -14.35
CA SER A 148 -2.22 26.79 -14.74
C SER A 148 -2.56 28.03 -13.89
N VAL A 149 -1.76 29.09 -13.99
CA VAL A 149 -2.06 30.38 -13.36
C VAL A 149 -3.42 30.95 -13.81
N GLU A 150 -3.89 30.58 -14.98
CA GLU A 150 -5.19 30.97 -15.55
C GLU A 150 -6.36 30.13 -15.02
N GLY A 151 -6.09 29.16 -14.15
CA GLY A 151 -7.09 28.24 -13.60
C GLY A 151 -7.52 27.13 -14.57
N LEU A 152 -6.83 26.97 -15.70
CA LEU A 152 -7.13 25.91 -16.65
C LEU A 152 -6.56 24.57 -16.17
N SER A 153 -7.39 23.53 -16.25
CA SER A 153 -6.97 22.15 -15.94
C SER A 153 -6.11 21.56 -17.05
N LEU A 154 -4.98 21.01 -16.69
CA LEU A 154 -3.99 20.44 -17.59
C LEU A 154 -3.68 18.99 -17.18
N GLY A 155 -3.47 18.13 -18.16
CA GLY A 155 -2.86 16.82 -17.95
C GLY A 155 -1.37 16.86 -18.28
N LEU A 156 -0.56 16.14 -17.50
CA LEU A 156 0.88 16.03 -17.72
C LEU A 156 1.30 14.57 -17.69
N ASP A 157 1.92 14.11 -18.78
CA ASP A 157 2.63 12.83 -18.78
C ASP A 157 4.03 13.05 -18.20
N LEU A 158 4.25 12.54 -17.01
CA LEU A 158 5.50 12.69 -16.26
C LEU A 158 6.07 11.31 -15.92
N SER A 159 7.36 11.14 -16.15
CA SER A 159 8.10 9.95 -15.70
C SER A 159 9.30 10.37 -14.88
N VAL A 160 9.35 9.91 -13.64
CA VAL A 160 10.43 10.19 -12.69
C VAL A 160 11.17 8.89 -12.41
N ARG A 161 12.46 8.83 -12.73
CA ARG A 161 13.33 7.71 -12.37
C ARG A 161 14.12 8.07 -11.12
N TYR A 162 14.10 7.19 -10.15
CA TYR A 162 14.76 7.39 -8.87
C TYR A 162 15.38 6.09 -8.36
N ALA A 163 16.32 6.20 -7.46
CA ALA A 163 16.92 5.08 -6.74
C ALA A 163 17.13 5.46 -5.28
N LEU A 164 17.16 4.48 -4.40
CA LEU A 164 17.49 4.70 -3.00
C LEU A 164 18.98 4.89 -2.82
N ASP A 165 19.39 5.88 -2.03
CA ASP A 165 20.81 6.07 -1.66
C ASP A 165 21.12 5.32 -0.35
N PRO A 166 21.85 4.20 -0.43
CA PRO A 166 22.18 3.40 0.76
C PRO A 166 23.08 4.12 1.76
N ASN A 167 23.74 5.20 1.35
CA ASN A 167 24.63 5.97 2.22
C ASN A 167 23.95 7.14 2.93
N SER A 168 22.68 7.42 2.57
CA SER A 168 21.94 8.52 3.16
C SER A 168 21.70 8.35 4.68
N PRO A 169 21.62 9.44 5.44
CA PRO A 169 21.29 9.40 6.86
C PRO A 169 19.92 8.77 7.14
N ALA A 170 18.92 9.02 6.28
CA ALA A 170 17.57 8.48 6.43
C ALA A 170 17.56 6.95 6.35
N VAL A 171 18.30 6.37 5.40
CA VAL A 171 18.45 4.92 5.25
C VAL A 171 19.21 4.33 6.45
N LYS A 172 20.29 4.97 6.87
CA LYS A 172 21.12 4.52 8.01
C LYS A 172 20.35 4.58 9.34
N ALA A 173 19.44 5.53 9.49
CA ALA A 173 18.58 5.63 10.68
C ALA A 173 17.42 4.63 10.67
N GLY A 174 17.16 3.94 9.55
CA GLY A 174 16.03 3.02 9.42
C GLY A 174 14.65 3.68 9.40
N ASN A 175 14.58 4.99 9.16
CA ASN A 175 13.35 5.79 9.19
C ASN A 175 12.62 5.83 7.83
N LEU A 176 12.90 4.90 6.94
CA LEU A 176 12.21 4.82 5.66
C LEU A 176 10.85 4.16 5.80
N PRO A 177 9.81 4.66 5.11
CA PRO A 177 8.54 3.96 4.98
C PRO A 177 8.71 2.68 4.16
N ASP A 178 7.75 1.76 4.29
CA ASP A 178 7.79 0.49 3.56
C ASP A 178 7.68 0.68 2.04
N ASN A 179 6.91 1.69 1.61
CA ASN A 179 6.76 2.06 0.21
C ASN A 179 7.33 3.47 -0.06
N VAL A 180 8.62 3.54 -0.35
CA VAL A 180 9.32 4.80 -0.65
C VAL A 180 8.70 5.53 -1.84
N GLY A 181 8.21 4.80 -2.85
CA GLY A 181 7.56 5.37 -4.03
C GLY A 181 6.28 6.12 -3.70
N ALA A 182 5.36 5.48 -2.96
CA ALA A 182 4.07 6.05 -2.62
C ALA A 182 4.12 7.06 -1.47
N ASP A 183 5.01 6.84 -0.49
CA ASP A 183 5.00 7.65 0.73
C ASP A 183 5.95 8.86 0.66
N ILE A 184 6.99 8.80 -0.18
CA ILE A 184 7.99 9.87 -0.32
C ILE A 184 7.96 10.49 -1.72
N VAL A 185 8.16 9.64 -2.76
CA VAL A 185 8.35 10.16 -4.13
C VAL A 185 7.06 10.76 -4.68
N GLU A 186 5.95 10.09 -4.54
CA GLU A 186 4.66 10.54 -5.04
C GLU A 186 4.24 11.92 -4.49
N PRO A 187 4.16 12.15 -3.16
CA PRO A 187 3.77 13.45 -2.63
C PRO A 187 4.80 14.55 -2.93
N ALA A 188 6.09 14.20 -2.97
CA ALA A 188 7.14 15.16 -3.33
C ALA A 188 7.02 15.63 -4.79
N VAL A 189 6.80 14.69 -5.71
CA VAL A 189 6.61 14.97 -7.14
C VAL A 189 5.32 15.75 -7.37
N GLN A 190 4.20 15.26 -6.85
CA GLN A 190 2.90 15.91 -7.02
C GLN A 190 2.93 17.34 -6.46
N GLY A 191 3.33 17.50 -5.21
CA GLY A 191 3.36 18.82 -4.57
C GLY A 191 4.25 19.83 -5.30
N LEU A 192 5.40 19.41 -5.81
CA LEU A 192 6.30 20.29 -6.54
C LEU A 192 5.75 20.64 -7.94
N VAL A 193 5.27 19.65 -8.67
CA VAL A 193 4.72 19.86 -10.01
C VAL A 193 3.52 20.80 -9.95
N TYR A 194 2.58 20.59 -9.01
CA TYR A 194 1.46 21.53 -8.79
C TYR A 194 1.94 22.96 -8.50
N LYS A 195 2.90 23.10 -7.58
CA LYS A 195 3.47 24.41 -7.22
C LYS A 195 4.10 25.13 -8.39
N VAL A 196 4.84 24.40 -9.24
CA VAL A 196 5.52 25.00 -10.38
C VAL A 196 4.54 25.35 -11.49
N PHE A 197 3.65 24.43 -11.88
CA PHE A 197 2.70 24.67 -12.96
C PHE A 197 1.69 25.80 -12.66
N ALA A 198 1.31 25.97 -11.39
CA ALA A 198 0.45 27.10 -10.97
C ALA A 198 1.05 28.50 -11.18
N ARG A 199 2.33 28.59 -11.54
CA ARG A 199 3.02 29.89 -11.78
C ARG A 199 3.11 30.27 -13.25
N TYR A 200 2.87 29.31 -14.14
CA TYR A 200 3.02 29.52 -15.59
C TYR A 200 1.68 29.51 -16.30
N THR A 201 1.62 30.28 -17.38
CA THR A 201 0.49 30.25 -18.31
C THR A 201 0.56 29.00 -19.19
N VAL A 202 -0.59 28.61 -19.75
CA VAL A 202 -0.64 27.47 -20.66
C VAL A 202 0.29 27.67 -21.86
N ARG A 203 0.35 28.88 -22.40
CA ARG A 203 1.22 29.22 -23.53
C ARG A 203 2.70 29.05 -23.20
N GLU A 204 3.15 29.44 -22.02
CA GLU A 204 4.52 29.26 -21.57
C GLU A 204 4.90 27.79 -21.38
N ILE A 205 3.97 26.99 -20.85
CA ILE A 205 4.14 25.54 -20.65
C ILE A 205 4.34 24.82 -21.99
N PHE A 206 3.63 25.27 -23.03
CA PHE A 206 3.68 24.65 -24.36
C PHE A 206 4.86 25.11 -25.22
N SER A 207 5.35 26.33 -24.98
CA SER A 207 6.31 26.97 -25.89
C SER A 207 7.76 26.92 -25.36
N SER A 208 8.36 28.05 -25.20
CA SER A 208 9.78 28.25 -24.96
C SER A 208 10.23 27.88 -23.55
N LYS A 209 9.33 27.94 -22.56
CA LYS A 209 9.70 27.74 -21.13
C LYS A 209 9.61 26.29 -20.66
N ARG A 210 9.22 25.35 -21.49
CA ARG A 210 9.11 23.95 -21.11
C ARG A 210 10.42 23.36 -20.59
N ALA A 211 11.54 23.67 -21.21
CA ALA A 211 12.85 23.20 -20.80
C ALA A 211 13.26 23.84 -19.47
N GLU A 212 12.98 25.13 -19.27
CA GLU A 212 13.21 25.85 -18.02
C GLU A 212 12.40 25.26 -16.87
N ILE A 213 11.08 25.02 -17.10
CA ILE A 213 10.19 24.37 -16.14
C ILE A 213 10.71 22.99 -15.73
N ALA A 214 11.14 22.18 -16.71
CA ALA A 214 11.72 20.87 -16.46
C ALA A 214 12.95 20.95 -15.56
N GLN A 215 13.84 21.91 -15.84
CA GLN A 215 15.08 22.12 -15.07
C GLN A 215 14.80 22.60 -13.64
N ILE A 216 13.82 23.50 -13.45
CA ILE A 216 13.40 23.96 -12.12
C ILE A 216 12.85 22.77 -11.32
N ILE A 217 11.95 21.98 -11.91
CA ILE A 217 11.39 20.79 -11.27
C ILE A 217 12.50 19.80 -10.90
N GLU A 218 13.42 19.52 -11.82
CA GLU A 218 14.52 18.60 -11.59
C GLU A 218 15.40 19.05 -10.42
N THR A 219 15.77 20.34 -10.39
CA THR A 219 16.65 20.88 -9.35
C THR A 219 16.00 20.90 -7.97
N GLU A 220 14.76 21.37 -7.86
CA GLU A 220 14.02 21.40 -6.60
C GLU A 220 13.69 20.00 -6.11
N LEU A 221 13.28 19.08 -7.01
CA LEU A 221 12.95 17.72 -6.66
C LEU A 221 14.18 16.93 -6.22
N ARG A 222 15.31 17.12 -6.88
CA ARG A 222 16.59 16.50 -6.50
C ARG A 222 16.98 16.86 -5.08
N THR A 223 16.90 18.13 -4.71
CA THR A 223 17.20 18.60 -3.37
C THR A 223 16.25 18.01 -2.33
N ARG A 224 14.96 17.99 -2.63
CA ARG A 224 13.93 17.49 -1.72
C ARG A 224 14.06 15.97 -1.50
N LEU A 225 14.17 15.20 -2.56
CA LEU A 225 14.33 13.74 -2.46
C LEU A 225 15.65 13.32 -1.81
N ALA A 226 16.72 14.07 -2.03
CA ALA A 226 18.01 13.80 -1.39
C ALA A 226 17.95 13.91 0.14
N ALA A 227 17.13 14.82 0.69
CA ALA A 227 16.91 14.94 2.13
C ALA A 227 16.27 13.67 2.72
N ASP A 228 15.38 13.01 1.95
CA ASP A 228 14.69 11.79 2.34
C ASP A 228 15.46 10.51 1.94
N GLY A 229 16.69 10.65 1.43
CA GLY A 229 17.55 9.52 1.06
C GLY A 229 17.25 8.89 -0.30
N VAL A 230 16.55 9.60 -1.17
CA VAL A 230 16.23 9.17 -2.53
C VAL A 230 17.03 9.98 -3.53
N THR A 231 17.76 9.30 -4.41
CA THR A 231 18.50 9.94 -5.50
C THR A 231 17.64 10.02 -6.75
N LEU A 232 17.41 11.23 -7.23
CA LEU A 232 16.76 11.47 -8.51
C LEU A 232 17.72 11.14 -9.66
N ARG A 233 17.35 10.23 -10.55
CA ARG A 233 18.13 9.86 -11.74
C ARG A 233 17.82 10.72 -12.95
N SER A 234 16.54 10.83 -13.28
CA SER A 234 16.06 11.64 -14.40
C SER A 234 14.59 11.98 -14.27
N ILE A 235 14.20 13.12 -14.83
CA ILE A 235 12.82 13.51 -15.03
C ILE A 235 12.58 13.63 -16.53
N GLN A 236 11.47 13.08 -17.00
CA GLN A 236 11.01 13.21 -18.36
C GLN A 236 9.60 13.78 -18.35
N ILE A 237 9.46 14.96 -18.95
CA ILE A 237 8.17 15.60 -19.18
C ILE A 237 7.71 15.20 -20.57
N GLY A 238 6.68 14.38 -20.65
CA GLY A 238 6.06 13.92 -21.88
C GLY A 238 5.01 14.89 -22.41
N LYS A 239 3.93 14.36 -22.95
CA LYS A 239 2.84 15.17 -23.54
C LYS A 239 2.10 15.94 -22.44
N VAL A 240 1.75 17.18 -22.73
CA VAL A 240 0.79 17.96 -21.94
C VAL A 240 -0.58 17.82 -22.60
N ASP A 241 -1.57 17.40 -21.83
CA ASP A 241 -2.95 17.26 -22.30
C ASP A 241 -3.76 18.50 -21.95
N LEU A 242 -4.50 19.01 -22.94
CA LEU A 242 -5.35 20.20 -22.81
C LEU A 242 -6.81 19.82 -23.00
N PRO A 243 -7.74 20.52 -22.36
CA PRO A 243 -9.15 20.43 -22.70
C PRO A 243 -9.36 20.67 -24.21
N ALA A 244 -10.26 19.91 -24.81
CA ALA A 244 -10.46 19.91 -26.26
C ALA A 244 -10.85 21.28 -26.82
N GLU A 245 -11.61 22.05 -26.06
CA GLU A 245 -12.04 23.42 -26.45
C GLU A 245 -10.86 24.39 -26.50
N TYR A 246 -10.00 24.35 -25.48
CA TYR A 246 -8.81 25.20 -25.47
C TYR A 246 -7.82 24.84 -26.57
N ARG A 247 -7.66 23.56 -26.86
CA ARG A 247 -6.82 23.07 -27.98
C ARG A 247 -7.30 23.62 -29.31
N ARG A 248 -8.62 23.57 -29.59
CA ARG A 248 -9.20 24.11 -30.81
C ARG A 248 -8.97 25.63 -30.93
N GLY A 249 -9.14 26.35 -29.82
CA GLY A 249 -8.87 27.81 -29.79
C GLY A 249 -7.40 28.13 -30.10
N MET A 250 -6.47 27.38 -29.50
CA MET A 250 -5.03 27.55 -29.78
C MET A 250 -4.68 27.21 -31.24
N ASP A 251 -5.25 26.14 -31.80
CA ASP A 251 -5.02 25.74 -33.19
C ASP A 251 -5.53 26.82 -34.16
N SER A 252 -6.69 27.45 -33.87
CA SER A 252 -7.21 28.55 -34.69
C SER A 252 -6.36 29.81 -34.63
N LEU A 253 -5.91 30.19 -33.42
CA LEU A 253 -5.00 31.33 -33.25
C LEU A 253 -3.67 31.11 -33.96
N LEU A 254 -3.10 29.92 -33.85
CA LEU A 254 -1.86 29.58 -34.54
C LEU A 254 -2.04 29.62 -36.08
N ALA A 255 -3.18 29.15 -36.60
CA ALA A 255 -3.51 29.24 -38.01
C ALA A 255 -3.61 30.69 -38.50
N GLU A 256 -4.22 31.59 -37.70
CA GLU A 256 -4.31 33.01 -38.03
C GLU A 256 -2.94 33.70 -37.95
N GLU A 257 -2.13 33.42 -36.93
CA GLU A 257 -0.76 33.93 -36.81
C GLU A 257 0.07 33.53 -38.06
N LEU A 258 0.03 32.23 -38.44
CA LEU A 258 0.74 31.75 -39.63
C LEU A 258 0.22 32.36 -40.94
N ALA A 259 -1.10 32.59 -41.04
CA ALA A 259 -1.69 33.25 -42.21
C ALA A 259 -1.23 34.72 -42.30
N SER A 260 -1.22 35.44 -41.19
CA SER A 260 -0.74 36.81 -41.07
C SER A 260 0.76 36.90 -41.40
N GLU A 261 1.56 36.01 -40.88
CA GLU A 261 3.01 35.96 -41.16
C GLU A 261 3.29 35.66 -42.63
N LYS A 262 2.57 34.70 -43.22
CA LYS A 262 2.64 34.40 -44.65
C LYS A 262 2.27 35.62 -45.51
N MET A 263 1.24 36.35 -45.09
CA MET A 263 0.82 37.57 -45.82
C MET A 263 1.91 38.65 -45.75
N ARG A 264 2.54 38.82 -44.59
CA ARG A 264 3.67 39.74 -44.41
C ARG A 264 4.83 39.39 -45.32
N TYR A 265 5.25 38.10 -45.38
CA TYR A 265 6.30 37.66 -46.28
C TYR A 265 5.94 37.83 -47.78
N THR A 266 4.68 37.58 -48.15
CA THR A 266 4.24 37.81 -49.52
C THR A 266 4.26 39.27 -49.94
N LEU A 267 3.91 40.18 -49.03
CA LEU A 267 4.02 41.62 -49.27
C LEU A 267 5.49 42.04 -49.41
N GLU A 268 6.36 41.58 -48.52
CA GLU A 268 7.79 41.88 -48.58
C GLU A 268 8.44 41.36 -49.88
N LEU A 269 8.04 40.17 -50.35
CA LEU A 269 8.48 39.65 -51.65
C LEU A 269 7.97 40.47 -52.83
N LYS A 270 6.73 40.95 -52.79
CA LYS A 270 6.18 41.82 -53.81
C LYS A 270 6.90 43.17 -53.84
N ASP A 271 7.18 43.77 -52.68
CA ASP A 271 7.95 45.01 -52.60
C ASP A 271 9.38 44.86 -53.14
N LYS A 272 10.04 43.73 -52.90
CA LYS A 272 11.34 43.44 -53.46
C LYS A 272 11.27 43.30 -54.98
N ARG A 273 10.26 42.61 -55.52
CA ARG A 273 10.05 42.49 -56.98
C ARG A 273 9.75 43.81 -57.64
N VAL A 274 8.97 44.70 -57.03
CA VAL A 274 8.70 46.02 -57.53
C VAL A 274 10.01 46.82 -57.61
N LYS A 275 10.82 46.80 -56.59
CA LYS A 275 12.13 47.45 -56.55
C LYS A 275 13.10 46.90 -57.62
N GLU A 276 13.11 45.56 -57.81
CA GLU A 276 13.89 44.94 -58.89
C GLU A 276 13.45 45.41 -60.27
N THR A 277 12.13 45.44 -60.52
CA THR A 277 11.59 45.93 -61.80
C THR A 277 11.83 47.43 -62.03
N GLU A 278 11.80 48.24 -60.97
CA GLU A 278 12.17 49.66 -61.04
C GLU A 278 13.66 49.88 -61.35
N LEU A 279 14.53 49.03 -60.79
CA LEU A 279 15.96 49.08 -61.07
C LEU A 279 16.32 48.60 -62.42
N ASP A 280 15.60 47.62 -62.98
CA ASP A 280 15.79 47.11 -64.35
C ASP A 280 15.25 48.07 -65.46
N ALA A 281 14.33 48.99 -65.08
CA ALA A 281 13.73 50.00 -65.99
C ALA A 281 14.50 51.31 -66.03
N ASN A 282 15.46 51.57 -65.16
CA ASN A 282 16.35 52.73 -65.15
C ASN A 282 17.73 52.42 -65.71
#